data_eb4977288278bae21ed09c700c13039a
#
_entry.id   eb4977288278bae21ed09c700c13039a
#
_cell.length_a   1.000
_cell.length_b   1.000
_cell.length_c   1.000
_cell.angle_alpha   90.00
_cell.angle_beta   90.00
_cell.angle_gamma   90.00
#
_symmetry.space_group_name_H-M   'P 1'
#
loop_
_entity.id
_entity.type
_entity.pdbx_description
1 polymer ?
#
loop_
_entity_poly.entity_id
_entity_poly.type
_entity_poly.pdbx_seq_one_letter_code
_entity_poly.pdbx_strand_id
1 'polypeptide(L)'
;TLTKLAVLEGIAMLASFGGAQWLKRTRPGLTWSALSLELLGGLVLIGLTFTMGIIYSTGSGNWPALLLIDLILLLGSSYALRNPLLLVLSAVVFFCWFGGFTGYESGWGAYWFGMSYPLRFLAAAATLIAVAVIHRESESGPLAPYRGFFKVWLSSGLFFAEMALWLLSLFGNFDLETHYRHLTGAAELFLFNGLWAGLNVVLIWLGARLAMRMLTGYGATFLIIQIYTLFFAHLAEKLGLLLSLLIAGGGTLALTFYLEQRRRGNI
;
A
#
# COMPACT_ATOMS: atom_id res chain seq x y z
N THR A 1 15.19 -28.42 14.01
CA THR A 1 14.04 -28.94 13.26
C THR A 1 12.93 -27.90 13.21
N LEU A 2 12.06 -27.96 12.20
CA LEU A 2 10.94 -26.99 12.01
C LEU A 2 10.03 -26.92 13.22
N THR A 3 9.77 -28.05 13.89
CA THR A 3 8.95 -28.06 15.14
C THR A 3 9.56 -27.20 16.25
N LYS A 4 10.89 -27.22 16.41
CA LYS A 4 11.56 -26.37 17.41
C LYS A 4 11.45 -24.88 17.01
N LEU A 5 11.56 -24.59 15.71
CA LEU A 5 11.37 -23.23 15.20
C LEU A 5 9.96 -22.73 15.49
N ALA A 6 8.93 -23.51 15.16
CA ALA A 6 7.53 -23.15 15.46
C ALA A 6 7.28 -22.88 16.96
N VAL A 7 7.88 -23.67 17.83
CA VAL A 7 7.79 -23.44 19.30
C VAL A 7 8.46 -22.12 19.68
N LEU A 8 9.65 -21.83 19.14
CA LEU A 8 10.36 -20.57 19.41
C LEU A 8 9.59 -19.35 18.87
N GLU A 9 9.04 -19.45 17.66
CA GLU A 9 8.18 -18.41 17.07
C GLU A 9 6.92 -18.19 17.93
N GLY A 10 6.27 -19.25 18.39
CA GLY A 10 5.12 -19.15 19.30
C GLY A 10 5.46 -18.45 20.61
N ILE A 11 6.59 -18.81 21.23
CA ILE A 11 7.07 -18.14 22.45
C ILE A 11 7.39 -16.67 22.17
N ALA A 12 8.10 -16.37 21.07
CA ALA A 12 8.46 -15.00 20.70
C ALA A 12 7.21 -14.15 20.42
N MET A 13 6.21 -14.69 19.74
CA MET A 13 4.92 -14.04 19.50
C MET A 13 4.22 -13.69 20.82
N LEU A 14 4.06 -14.68 21.71
CA LEU A 14 3.42 -14.48 23.02
C LEU A 14 4.19 -13.49 23.90
N ALA A 15 5.53 -13.56 23.89
CA ALA A 15 6.39 -12.63 24.62
C ALA A 15 6.25 -11.20 24.07
N SER A 16 6.15 -11.03 22.75
CA SER A 16 5.97 -9.73 22.11
C SER A 16 4.63 -9.11 22.47
N PHE A 17 3.52 -9.83 22.30
CA PHE A 17 2.19 -9.34 22.69
C PHE A 17 2.06 -9.14 24.20
N GLY A 18 2.53 -10.09 25.02
CA GLY A 18 2.51 -10.00 26.48
C GLY A 18 3.36 -8.85 27.00
N GLY A 19 4.58 -8.70 26.47
CA GLY A 19 5.48 -7.59 26.78
C GLY A 19 4.90 -6.23 26.42
N ALA A 20 4.25 -6.13 25.27
CA ALA A 20 3.56 -4.91 24.85
C ALA A 20 2.42 -4.53 25.81
N GLN A 21 1.59 -5.50 26.22
CA GLN A 21 0.51 -5.26 27.18
C GLN A 21 1.03 -4.90 28.56
N TRP A 22 2.10 -5.57 29.00
CA TRP A 22 2.78 -5.21 30.25
C TRP A 22 3.32 -3.77 30.18
N LEU A 23 3.96 -3.39 29.07
CA LEU A 23 4.52 -2.05 28.85
C LEU A 23 3.42 -0.97 28.84
N LYS A 24 2.29 -1.21 28.18
CA LYS A 24 1.13 -0.30 28.19
C LYS A 24 0.58 -0.03 29.59
N ARG A 25 0.61 -1.06 30.47
CA ARG A 25 0.10 -0.97 31.85
C ARG A 25 1.09 -0.30 32.81
N THR A 26 2.39 -0.59 32.68
CA THR A 26 3.42 -0.16 33.64
C THR A 26 4.10 1.14 33.24
N ARG A 27 4.20 1.43 31.92
CA ARG A 27 4.91 2.57 31.37
C ARG A 27 4.14 3.24 30.23
N PRO A 28 3.04 3.96 30.52
CA PRO A 28 2.17 4.55 29.49
C PRO A 28 2.88 5.56 28.58
N GLY A 29 4.03 6.13 29.01
CA GLY A 29 4.85 7.00 28.17
C GLY A 29 5.57 6.29 27.01
N LEU A 30 5.68 4.95 27.04
CA LEU A 30 6.36 4.15 25.99
C LEU A 30 5.36 3.55 24.98
N THR A 31 4.35 4.33 24.59
CA THR A 31 3.29 3.88 23.65
C THR A 31 3.85 3.34 22.35
N TRP A 32 4.81 4.05 21.72
CA TRP A 32 5.40 3.62 20.45
C TRP A 32 6.15 2.30 20.58
N SER A 33 6.91 2.10 21.66
CA SER A 33 7.61 0.83 21.94
C SER A 33 6.61 -0.32 22.08
N ALA A 34 5.49 -0.09 22.78
CA ALA A 34 4.45 -1.10 22.92
C ALA A 34 3.78 -1.43 21.58
N LEU A 35 3.45 -0.42 20.76
CA LEU A 35 2.89 -0.63 19.43
C LEU A 35 3.88 -1.40 18.51
N SER A 36 5.17 -1.09 18.59
CA SER A 36 6.21 -1.78 17.84
C SER A 36 6.40 -3.23 18.27
N LEU A 37 6.28 -3.53 19.57
CA LEU A 37 6.31 -4.91 20.05
C LEU A 37 5.10 -5.72 19.56
N GLU A 38 3.91 -5.11 19.52
CA GLU A 38 2.74 -5.77 18.93
C GLU A 38 2.91 -6.01 17.44
N LEU A 39 3.52 -5.05 16.71
CA LEU A 39 3.86 -5.22 15.29
C LEU A 39 4.85 -6.38 15.10
N LEU A 40 5.89 -6.46 15.95
CA LEU A 40 6.83 -7.59 15.94
C LEU A 40 6.10 -8.91 16.18
N GLY A 41 5.19 -8.95 17.16
CA GLY A 41 4.33 -10.12 17.42
C GLY A 41 3.51 -10.52 16.19
N GLY A 42 2.97 -9.54 15.46
CA GLY A 42 2.25 -9.76 14.19
C GLY A 42 3.13 -10.32 13.06
N LEU A 43 4.37 -9.83 12.94
CA LEU A 43 5.34 -10.36 11.96
C LEU A 43 5.75 -11.80 12.31
N VAL A 44 5.97 -12.10 13.59
CA VAL A 44 6.28 -13.46 14.05
C VAL A 44 5.08 -14.39 13.86
N LEU A 45 3.84 -13.90 14.02
CA LEU A 45 2.63 -14.67 13.72
C LEU A 45 2.62 -15.15 12.27
N ILE A 46 2.92 -14.28 11.29
CA ILE A 46 3.02 -14.65 9.89
C ILE A 46 4.09 -15.74 9.70
N GLY A 47 5.28 -15.56 10.29
CA GLY A 47 6.34 -16.58 10.25
C GLY A 47 5.87 -17.94 10.79
N LEU A 48 5.22 -17.92 11.96
CA LEU A 48 4.68 -19.13 12.60
C LEU A 48 3.64 -19.82 11.70
N THR A 49 2.72 -19.08 11.09
CA THR A 49 1.69 -19.64 10.22
C THR A 49 2.32 -20.37 9.03
N PHE A 50 3.33 -19.76 8.39
CA PHE A 50 4.05 -20.40 7.30
C PHE A 50 4.89 -21.61 7.77
N THR A 51 5.56 -21.52 8.92
CA THR A 51 6.28 -22.66 9.51
C THR A 51 5.34 -23.82 9.78
N MET A 52 4.15 -23.56 10.33
CA MET A 52 3.12 -24.60 10.55
C MET A 52 2.60 -25.15 9.22
N GLY A 53 2.39 -24.30 8.22
CA GLY A 53 2.02 -24.71 6.87
C GLY A 53 3.03 -25.70 6.27
N ILE A 54 4.32 -25.47 6.43
CA ILE A 54 5.38 -26.38 5.99
C ILE A 54 5.35 -27.71 6.78
N ILE A 55 5.20 -27.66 8.10
CA ILE A 55 5.16 -28.86 8.95
C ILE A 55 4.01 -29.79 8.57
N TYR A 56 2.83 -29.23 8.28
CA TYR A 56 1.65 -29.99 7.92
C TYR A 56 1.51 -30.24 6.41
N SER A 57 2.54 -29.93 5.61
CA SER A 57 2.57 -30.11 4.15
C SER A 57 1.42 -29.44 3.41
N THR A 58 0.84 -28.38 3.99
CA THR A 58 -0.23 -27.62 3.36
C THR A 58 0.31 -26.63 2.34
N GLY A 59 1.64 -26.50 2.23
CA GLY A 59 2.31 -25.39 1.57
C GLY A 59 2.56 -25.52 0.09
N SER A 60 2.19 -26.63 -0.56
CA SER A 60 2.72 -26.89 -1.91
C SER A 60 2.09 -26.08 -3.05
N GLY A 61 1.01 -25.36 -2.87
CA GLY A 61 0.39 -24.59 -3.94
C GLY A 61 -0.56 -23.51 -3.45
N ASN A 62 -1.21 -23.73 -2.30
CA ASN A 62 -2.24 -22.82 -1.76
C ASN A 62 -1.73 -21.98 -0.57
N TRP A 63 -0.51 -21.43 -0.68
CA TRP A 63 0.01 -20.50 0.31
C TRP A 63 -0.86 -19.24 0.51
N PRO A 64 -1.68 -18.78 -0.47
CA PRO A 64 -2.61 -17.68 -0.21
C PRO A 64 -3.62 -17.96 0.91
N ALA A 65 -3.99 -19.23 1.14
CA ALA A 65 -4.88 -19.59 2.25
C ALA A 65 -4.25 -19.29 3.63
N LEU A 66 -2.93 -19.44 3.76
CA LEU A 66 -2.20 -19.08 4.99
C LEU A 66 -2.23 -17.57 5.22
N LEU A 67 -2.03 -16.78 4.16
CA LEU A 67 -2.13 -15.32 4.25
C LEU A 67 -3.55 -14.84 4.58
N LEU A 68 -4.59 -15.57 4.20
CA LEU A 68 -5.95 -15.25 4.61
C LEU A 68 -6.14 -15.44 6.11
N ILE A 69 -5.58 -16.51 6.67
CA ILE A 69 -5.59 -16.76 8.12
C ILE A 69 -4.85 -15.63 8.83
N ASP A 70 -3.66 -15.28 8.36
CA ASP A 70 -2.87 -14.17 8.92
C ASP A 70 -3.62 -12.85 8.84
N LEU A 71 -4.27 -12.55 7.71
CA LEU A 71 -5.07 -11.36 7.53
C LEU A 71 -6.19 -11.26 8.58
N ILE A 72 -6.94 -12.34 8.79
CA ILE A 72 -8.04 -12.38 9.77
C ILE A 72 -7.50 -12.17 11.19
N LEU A 73 -6.42 -12.86 11.56
CA LEU A 73 -5.82 -12.76 12.89
C LEU A 73 -5.22 -11.37 13.14
N LEU A 74 -4.49 -10.82 12.17
CA LEU A 74 -3.88 -9.49 12.28
C LEU A 74 -4.95 -8.40 12.32
N LEU A 75 -5.98 -8.50 11.48
CA LEU A 75 -7.09 -7.55 11.47
C LEU A 75 -7.82 -7.57 12.81
N GLY A 76 -8.19 -8.76 13.31
CA GLY A 76 -8.80 -8.93 14.63
C GLY A 76 -7.93 -8.37 15.76
N SER A 77 -6.62 -8.67 15.73
CA SER A 77 -5.65 -8.17 16.70
C SER A 77 -5.50 -6.64 16.64
N SER A 78 -5.49 -6.05 15.43
CA SER A 78 -5.37 -4.60 15.25
C SER A 78 -6.50 -3.84 15.93
N TYR A 79 -7.74 -4.33 15.79
CA TYR A 79 -8.92 -3.75 16.44
C TYR A 79 -8.94 -4.07 17.95
N ALA A 80 -8.69 -5.31 18.35
CA ALA A 80 -8.66 -5.70 19.77
C ALA A 80 -7.63 -4.91 20.58
N LEU A 81 -6.45 -4.68 20.02
CA LEU A 81 -5.34 -3.98 20.68
C LEU A 81 -5.30 -2.47 20.37
N ARG A 82 -6.19 -1.99 19.51
CA ARG A 82 -6.24 -0.61 19.00
C ARG A 82 -4.89 -0.14 18.43
N ASN A 83 -4.23 -1.02 17.66
CA ASN A 83 -2.90 -0.75 17.12
C ASN A 83 -2.97 -0.41 15.62
N PRO A 84 -2.71 0.86 15.23
CA PRO A 84 -2.70 1.26 13.83
C PRO A 84 -1.56 0.62 13.02
N LEU A 85 -0.44 0.22 13.65
CA LEU A 85 0.67 -0.43 12.96
C LEU A 85 0.30 -1.86 12.54
N LEU A 86 -0.43 -2.60 13.39
CA LEU A 86 -0.99 -3.90 13.01
C LEU A 86 -2.02 -3.76 11.89
N LEU A 87 -2.78 -2.67 11.87
CA LEU A 87 -3.72 -2.40 10.78
C LEU A 87 -3.01 -2.13 9.46
N VAL A 88 -1.89 -1.39 9.47
CA VAL A 88 -1.03 -1.23 8.29
C VAL A 88 -0.51 -2.59 7.81
N LEU A 89 -0.01 -3.42 8.72
CA LEU A 89 0.45 -4.78 8.37
C LEU A 89 -0.69 -5.61 7.79
N SER A 90 -1.90 -5.52 8.36
CA SER A 90 -3.10 -6.20 7.82
C SER A 90 -3.43 -5.75 6.40
N ALA A 91 -3.31 -4.45 6.10
CA ALA A 91 -3.54 -3.93 4.76
C ALA A 91 -2.49 -4.45 3.76
N VAL A 92 -1.21 -4.53 4.16
CA VAL A 92 -0.15 -5.14 3.33
C VAL A 92 -0.44 -6.63 3.08
N VAL A 93 -0.77 -7.38 4.13
CA VAL A 93 -1.12 -8.81 4.02
C VAL A 93 -2.36 -9.01 3.14
N PHE A 94 -3.34 -8.09 3.20
CA PHE A 94 -4.49 -8.12 2.30
C PHE A 94 -4.08 -8.08 0.83
N PHE A 95 -3.17 -7.18 0.43
CA PHE A 95 -2.70 -7.12 -0.95
C PHE A 95 -1.86 -8.34 -1.34
N CYS A 96 -1.02 -8.85 -0.43
CA CYS A 96 -0.28 -10.09 -0.65
C CYS A 96 -1.23 -11.28 -0.82
N TRP A 97 -2.24 -11.40 0.03
CA TRP A 97 -3.26 -12.43 -0.08
C TRP A 97 -4.05 -12.31 -1.38
N PHE A 98 -4.55 -11.11 -1.70
CA PHE A 98 -5.35 -10.89 -2.89
C PHE A 98 -4.56 -11.18 -4.17
N GLY A 99 -3.30 -10.73 -4.25
CA GLY A 99 -2.41 -11.05 -5.36
C GLY A 99 -2.13 -12.54 -5.48
N GLY A 100 -1.84 -13.20 -4.37
CA GLY A 100 -1.61 -14.65 -4.31
C GLY A 100 -2.87 -15.46 -4.66
N PHE A 101 -4.02 -15.09 -4.10
CA PHE A 101 -5.30 -15.75 -4.38
C PHE A 101 -5.68 -15.64 -5.86
N THR A 102 -5.66 -14.43 -6.42
CA THR A 102 -5.99 -14.23 -7.84
C THR A 102 -4.97 -14.86 -8.77
N GLY A 103 -3.70 -14.96 -8.36
CA GLY A 103 -2.66 -15.71 -9.05
C GLY A 103 -2.93 -17.19 -9.05
N TYR A 104 -3.25 -17.77 -7.90
CA TYR A 104 -3.59 -19.18 -7.76
C TYR A 104 -4.81 -19.56 -8.59
N GLU A 105 -5.90 -18.79 -8.50
CA GLU A 105 -7.14 -19.01 -9.28
C GLU A 105 -6.93 -18.88 -10.80
N SER A 106 -5.99 -18.03 -11.24
CA SER A 106 -5.63 -17.90 -12.65
C SER A 106 -4.57 -18.92 -13.11
N GLY A 107 -4.23 -19.92 -12.29
CA GLY A 107 -3.14 -20.86 -12.58
C GLY A 107 -1.77 -20.17 -12.67
N TRP A 108 -1.54 -19.12 -11.89
CA TRP A 108 -0.39 -18.22 -11.93
C TRP A 108 -0.23 -17.46 -13.25
N GLY A 109 -1.34 -17.32 -13.99
CA GLY A 109 -1.39 -16.52 -15.20
C GLY A 109 -1.33 -15.01 -14.91
N ALA A 110 -0.86 -14.25 -15.91
CA ALA A 110 -0.78 -12.79 -15.82
C ALA A 110 -2.15 -12.12 -15.65
N TYR A 111 -3.22 -12.76 -16.13
CA TYR A 111 -4.58 -12.21 -16.17
C TYR A 111 -5.58 -13.05 -15.37
N TRP A 112 -6.48 -12.34 -14.70
CA TRP A 112 -7.64 -12.89 -14.00
C TRP A 112 -8.85 -12.04 -14.34
N PHE A 113 -9.88 -12.62 -14.97
CA PHE A 113 -11.01 -11.87 -15.55
C PHE A 113 -10.60 -10.71 -16.47
N GLY A 114 -9.55 -10.90 -17.28
CA GLY A 114 -9.04 -9.86 -18.19
C GLY A 114 -8.26 -8.73 -17.50
N MET A 115 -8.05 -8.82 -16.20
CA MET A 115 -7.29 -7.83 -15.41
C MET A 115 -5.86 -8.30 -15.17
N SER A 116 -4.89 -7.49 -15.53
CA SER A 116 -3.48 -7.63 -15.10
C SER A 116 -3.33 -7.41 -13.59
N TYR A 117 -2.21 -7.78 -13.00
CA TYR A 117 -1.95 -7.55 -11.58
C TYR A 117 -2.15 -6.09 -11.13
N PRO A 118 -1.62 -5.07 -11.83
CA PRO A 118 -1.87 -3.68 -11.45
C PRO A 118 -3.36 -3.32 -11.47
N LEU A 119 -4.13 -3.76 -12.45
CA LEU A 119 -5.57 -3.46 -12.51
C LEU A 119 -6.35 -4.16 -11.38
N ARG A 120 -5.99 -5.40 -11.03
CA ARG A 120 -6.56 -6.11 -9.86
C ARG A 120 -6.27 -5.32 -8.57
N PHE A 121 -5.04 -4.84 -8.42
CA PHE A 121 -4.64 -4.08 -7.22
C PHE A 121 -5.33 -2.71 -7.16
N LEU A 122 -5.62 -2.09 -8.30
CA LEU A 122 -6.44 -0.87 -8.35
C LEU A 122 -7.87 -1.14 -7.83
N ALA A 123 -8.47 -2.26 -8.24
CA ALA A 123 -9.80 -2.67 -7.73
C ALA A 123 -9.78 -2.97 -6.22
N ALA A 124 -8.76 -3.69 -5.75
CA ALA A 124 -8.56 -3.94 -4.32
C ALA A 124 -8.32 -2.65 -3.53
N ALA A 125 -7.55 -1.71 -4.07
CA ALA A 125 -7.30 -0.40 -3.47
C ALA A 125 -8.60 0.42 -3.35
N ALA A 126 -9.43 0.41 -4.38
CA ALA A 126 -10.75 1.05 -4.34
C ALA A 126 -11.63 0.46 -3.22
N THR A 127 -11.56 -0.84 -2.98
CA THR A 127 -12.25 -1.50 -1.85
C THR A 127 -11.75 -0.95 -0.50
N LEU A 128 -10.44 -0.80 -0.31
CA LEU A 128 -9.90 -0.23 0.94
C LEU A 128 -10.30 1.23 1.13
N ILE A 129 -10.35 2.02 0.04
CA ILE A 129 -10.82 3.41 0.09
C ILE A 129 -12.30 3.45 0.50
N ALA A 130 -13.13 2.56 -0.05
CA ALA A 130 -14.53 2.45 0.34
C ALA A 130 -14.67 2.07 1.83
N VAL A 131 -13.89 1.09 2.32
CA VAL A 131 -13.82 0.74 3.74
C VAL A 131 -13.41 1.95 4.59
N ALA A 132 -12.45 2.76 4.15
CA ALA A 132 -12.03 3.96 4.86
C ALA A 132 -13.16 4.99 4.98
N VAL A 133 -13.97 5.18 3.92
CA VAL A 133 -15.12 6.09 3.95
C VAL A 133 -16.18 5.60 4.93
N ILE A 134 -16.56 4.32 4.84
CA ILE A 134 -17.53 3.69 5.75
C ILE A 134 -17.04 3.77 7.20
N HIS A 135 -15.76 3.48 7.43
CA HIS A 135 -15.16 3.54 8.76
C HIS A 135 -15.23 4.97 9.33
N ARG A 136 -14.90 5.98 8.53
CA ARG A 136 -14.94 7.39 8.94
C ARG A 136 -16.34 7.82 9.36
N GLU A 137 -17.37 7.45 8.60
CA GLU A 137 -18.76 7.77 8.93
C GLU A 137 -19.21 7.07 10.22
N SER A 138 -18.69 5.86 10.48
CA SER A 138 -19.01 5.06 11.66
C SER A 138 -18.22 5.48 12.92
N GLU A 139 -17.21 6.36 12.80
CA GLU A 139 -16.40 6.85 13.95
C GLU A 139 -17.20 7.77 14.91
N SER A 140 -18.36 8.26 14.52
CA SER A 140 -19.28 8.96 15.42
C SER A 140 -20.18 8.02 16.23
N GLY A 141 -20.17 6.73 15.92
CA GLY A 141 -21.01 5.67 16.51
C GLY A 141 -20.19 4.48 17.01
N PRO A 142 -20.43 3.27 16.47
CA PRO A 142 -19.86 2.03 16.99
C PRO A 142 -18.33 1.94 16.89
N LEU A 143 -17.74 2.68 15.95
CA LEU A 143 -16.28 2.71 15.75
C LEU A 143 -15.59 3.89 16.44
N ALA A 144 -16.26 4.62 17.32
CA ALA A 144 -15.68 5.72 18.09
C ALA A 144 -14.34 5.39 18.81
N PRO A 145 -14.13 4.17 19.37
CA PRO A 145 -12.87 3.79 19.99
C PRO A 145 -11.69 3.65 19.03
N TYR A 146 -11.96 3.62 17.71
CA TYR A 146 -10.99 3.40 16.64
C TYR A 146 -10.78 4.64 15.78
N ARG A 147 -11.00 5.82 16.37
CA ARG A 147 -10.80 7.09 15.67
C ARG A 147 -9.39 7.17 15.08
N GLY A 148 -9.34 7.48 13.79
CA GLY A 148 -8.10 7.56 13.04
C GLY A 148 -7.73 6.30 12.25
N PHE A 149 -8.35 5.16 12.48
CA PHE A 149 -8.14 3.95 11.69
C PHE A 149 -8.55 4.14 10.22
N PHE A 150 -9.58 4.99 9.97
CA PHE A 150 -9.92 5.37 8.60
C PHE A 150 -8.73 5.95 7.83
N LYS A 151 -7.80 6.66 8.50
CA LYS A 151 -6.61 7.21 7.87
C LYS A 151 -5.66 6.11 7.41
N VAL A 152 -5.55 5.02 8.17
CA VAL A 152 -4.74 3.86 7.79
C VAL A 152 -5.34 3.17 6.57
N TRP A 153 -6.64 2.90 6.58
CA TRP A 153 -7.34 2.32 5.44
C TRP A 153 -7.21 3.19 4.19
N LEU A 154 -7.48 4.49 4.35
CA LEU A 154 -7.39 5.45 3.25
C LEU A 154 -5.96 5.56 2.72
N SER A 155 -4.96 5.67 3.59
CA SER A 155 -3.56 5.77 3.20
C SER A 155 -3.09 4.52 2.46
N SER A 156 -3.43 3.33 2.97
CA SER A 156 -3.09 2.06 2.31
C SER A 156 -3.78 1.93 0.96
N GLY A 157 -5.09 2.22 0.88
CA GLY A 157 -5.83 2.20 -0.37
C GLY A 157 -5.26 3.18 -1.40
N LEU A 158 -4.98 4.42 -1.00
CA LEU A 158 -4.38 5.42 -1.90
C LEU A 158 -2.99 4.99 -2.36
N PHE A 159 -2.13 4.50 -1.47
CA PHE A 159 -0.79 4.06 -1.85
C PHE A 159 -0.83 2.98 -2.94
N PHE A 160 -1.64 1.95 -2.75
CA PHE A 160 -1.75 0.87 -3.74
C PHE A 160 -2.48 1.32 -5.02
N ALA A 161 -3.45 2.24 -4.95
CA ALA A 161 -4.08 2.82 -6.12
C ALA A 161 -3.07 3.61 -6.97
N GLU A 162 -2.27 4.45 -6.33
CA GLU A 162 -1.23 5.25 -6.99
C GLU A 162 -0.16 4.36 -7.63
N MET A 163 0.33 3.35 -6.91
CA MET A 163 1.29 2.39 -7.45
C MET A 163 0.72 1.59 -8.63
N ALA A 164 -0.55 1.17 -8.54
CA ALA A 164 -1.22 0.46 -9.61
C ALA A 164 -1.41 1.35 -10.85
N LEU A 165 -1.85 2.60 -10.68
CA LEU A 165 -1.99 3.55 -11.78
C LEU A 165 -0.65 3.92 -12.40
N TRP A 166 0.40 4.03 -11.60
CA TRP A 166 1.76 4.23 -12.12
C TRP A 166 2.18 3.10 -13.05
N LEU A 167 2.02 1.83 -12.62
CA LEU A 167 2.34 0.69 -13.47
C LEU A 167 1.45 0.63 -14.72
N LEU A 168 0.14 0.87 -14.58
CA LEU A 168 -0.80 0.91 -15.70
C LEU A 168 -0.49 2.05 -16.69
N SER A 169 0.01 3.18 -16.20
CA SER A 169 0.41 4.31 -17.06
C SER A 169 1.64 4.01 -17.94
N LEU A 170 2.48 3.05 -17.52
CA LEU A 170 3.67 2.61 -18.25
C LEU A 170 3.41 1.40 -19.15
N PHE A 171 2.64 0.42 -18.65
CA PHE A 171 2.53 -0.90 -19.26
C PHE A 171 1.12 -1.21 -19.79
N GLY A 172 0.11 -0.45 -19.38
CA GLY A 172 -1.29 -0.76 -19.68
C GLY A 172 -1.79 -2.03 -18.97
N ASN A 173 -2.97 -2.48 -19.40
CA ASN A 173 -3.59 -3.70 -18.89
C ASN A 173 -3.52 -4.88 -19.87
N PHE A 174 -3.38 -4.62 -21.19
CA PHE A 174 -3.47 -5.64 -22.22
C PHE A 174 -2.23 -6.54 -22.30
N ASP A 175 -2.49 -7.79 -22.70
CA ASP A 175 -1.50 -8.82 -22.89
C ASP A 175 -0.43 -8.43 -23.93
N LEU A 176 0.83 -8.64 -23.58
CA LEU A 176 2.00 -8.46 -24.43
C LEU A 176 2.01 -9.44 -25.62
N GLU A 177 1.25 -10.52 -25.56
CA GLU A 177 1.25 -11.63 -26.54
C GLU A 177 0.27 -11.42 -27.69
N THR A 178 -0.73 -10.54 -27.56
CA THR A 178 -1.69 -10.32 -28.64
C THR A 178 -1.19 -9.30 -29.67
N HIS A 179 -1.21 -9.68 -30.94
CA HIS A 179 -0.80 -8.89 -32.11
C HIS A 179 -1.58 -7.55 -32.30
N TYR A 180 -2.56 -7.27 -31.44
CA TYR A 180 -3.38 -6.03 -31.46
C TYR A 180 -2.74 -4.83 -30.74
N ARG A 181 -1.53 -4.98 -30.23
CA ARG A 181 -0.82 -4.02 -29.39
C ARG A 181 -0.60 -2.63 -30.01
N HIS A 182 -0.57 -2.51 -31.33
CA HIS A 182 -0.17 -1.26 -32.01
C HIS A 182 -1.27 -0.20 -32.13
N LEU A 183 -2.53 -0.54 -32.00
CA LEU A 183 -3.64 0.40 -32.16
C LEU A 183 -4.36 0.76 -30.86
N THR A 184 -4.39 -0.15 -29.88
CA THR A 184 -5.08 0.07 -28.58
C THR A 184 -4.14 0.53 -27.48
N GLY A 185 -2.86 0.19 -27.55
CA GLY A 185 -1.89 0.48 -26.49
C GLY A 185 -1.69 1.97 -26.19
N ALA A 186 -1.65 2.82 -27.22
CA ALA A 186 -1.45 4.26 -27.03
C ALA A 186 -2.67 4.94 -26.39
N ALA A 187 -3.88 4.57 -26.79
CA ALA A 187 -5.12 5.10 -26.23
C ALA A 187 -5.31 4.65 -24.76
N GLU A 188 -4.93 3.43 -24.47
CA GLU A 188 -4.99 2.88 -23.12
C GLU A 188 -3.98 3.54 -22.18
N LEU A 189 -2.73 3.70 -22.62
CA LEU A 189 -1.70 4.41 -21.86
C LEU A 189 -2.13 5.85 -21.61
N PHE A 190 -2.73 6.52 -22.62
CA PHE A 190 -3.29 7.85 -22.45
C PHE A 190 -4.41 7.88 -21.41
N LEU A 191 -5.31 6.89 -21.44
CA LEU A 191 -6.39 6.76 -20.47
C LEU A 191 -5.84 6.61 -19.04
N PHE A 192 -4.91 5.68 -18.80
CA PHE A 192 -4.35 5.46 -17.46
C PHE A 192 -3.51 6.65 -16.98
N ASN A 193 -2.78 7.32 -17.87
CA ASN A 193 -2.09 8.56 -17.52
C ASN A 193 -3.08 9.68 -17.16
N GLY A 194 -4.17 9.80 -17.90
CA GLY A 194 -5.24 10.76 -17.62
C GLY A 194 -5.97 10.47 -16.30
N LEU A 195 -6.29 9.20 -16.04
CA LEU A 195 -6.89 8.77 -14.77
C LEU A 195 -5.96 9.05 -13.58
N TRP A 196 -4.66 8.77 -13.75
CA TRP A 196 -3.69 9.02 -12.70
C TRP A 196 -3.51 10.51 -12.41
N ALA A 197 -3.36 11.34 -13.44
CA ALA A 197 -3.32 12.79 -13.27
C ALA A 197 -4.62 13.33 -12.64
N GLY A 198 -5.77 12.86 -13.11
CA GLY A 198 -7.08 13.24 -12.58
C GLY A 198 -7.23 12.88 -11.10
N LEU A 199 -6.83 11.67 -10.70
CA LEU A 199 -6.84 11.26 -9.29
C LEU A 199 -5.98 12.21 -8.44
N ASN A 200 -4.75 12.50 -8.87
CA ASN A 200 -3.83 13.38 -8.16
C ASN A 200 -4.39 14.79 -7.98
N VAL A 201 -4.98 15.36 -9.03
CA VAL A 201 -5.63 16.69 -8.97
C VAL A 201 -6.81 16.66 -8.00
N VAL A 202 -7.65 15.63 -8.07
CA VAL A 202 -8.80 15.44 -7.15
C VAL A 202 -8.33 15.30 -5.70
N LEU A 203 -7.25 14.56 -5.44
CA LEU A 203 -6.69 14.41 -4.09
C LEU A 203 -6.17 15.74 -3.54
N ILE A 204 -5.48 16.55 -4.36
CA ILE A 204 -5.02 17.89 -3.96
C ILE A 204 -6.22 18.77 -3.63
N TRP A 205 -7.22 18.80 -4.50
CA TRP A 205 -8.43 19.60 -4.32
C TRP A 205 -9.24 19.19 -3.09
N LEU A 206 -9.51 17.88 -2.92
CA LEU A 206 -10.18 17.34 -1.74
C LEU A 206 -9.39 17.59 -0.46
N GLY A 207 -8.08 17.43 -0.53
CA GLY A 207 -7.19 17.67 0.60
C GLY A 207 -7.22 19.13 1.07
N ALA A 208 -7.24 20.06 0.13
CA ALA A 208 -7.40 21.49 0.42
C ALA A 208 -8.80 21.80 1.00
N ARG A 209 -9.86 21.25 0.37
CA ARG A 209 -11.25 21.50 0.78
C ARG A 209 -11.59 20.90 2.15
N LEU A 210 -11.07 19.70 2.44
CA LEU A 210 -11.34 18.98 3.70
C LEU A 210 -10.29 19.27 4.78
N ALA A 211 -9.31 20.14 4.52
CA ALA A 211 -8.15 20.41 5.38
C ALA A 211 -7.38 19.12 5.77
N MET A 212 -7.35 18.14 4.88
CA MET A 212 -6.68 16.85 5.06
C MET A 212 -5.32 16.86 4.36
N ARG A 213 -4.26 17.26 5.09
CA ARG A 213 -2.88 17.34 4.58
C ARG A 213 -2.39 16.03 3.93
N MET A 214 -2.88 14.89 4.42
CA MET A 214 -2.54 13.57 3.86
C MET A 214 -2.96 13.45 2.39
N LEU A 215 -4.19 13.84 2.03
CA LEU A 215 -4.67 13.78 0.65
C LEU A 215 -3.86 14.71 -0.26
N THR A 216 -3.62 15.95 0.18
CA THR A 216 -2.78 16.90 -0.57
C THR A 216 -1.37 16.36 -0.75
N GLY A 217 -0.80 15.70 0.28
CA GLY A 217 0.52 15.11 0.23
C GLY A 217 0.59 13.97 -0.79
N TYR A 218 -0.37 13.05 -0.78
CA TYR A 218 -0.46 11.97 -1.79
C TYR A 218 -0.55 12.56 -3.20
N GLY A 219 -1.55 13.39 -3.47
CA GLY A 219 -1.75 13.96 -4.80
C GLY A 219 -0.55 14.74 -5.31
N ALA A 220 0.08 15.59 -4.47
CA ALA A 220 1.25 16.35 -4.88
C ALA A 220 2.48 15.45 -5.16
N THR A 221 2.74 14.47 -4.27
CA THR A 221 3.89 13.56 -4.42
C THR A 221 3.76 12.72 -5.68
N PHE A 222 2.60 12.09 -5.89
CA PHE A 222 2.41 11.23 -7.05
C PHE A 222 2.24 11.99 -8.35
N LEU A 223 1.74 13.23 -8.34
CA LEU A 223 1.77 14.11 -9.50
C LEU A 223 3.20 14.46 -9.92
N ILE A 224 4.10 14.70 -8.96
CA ILE A 224 5.53 14.91 -9.23
C ILE A 224 6.14 13.63 -9.82
N ILE A 225 5.88 12.47 -9.22
CA ILE A 225 6.35 11.17 -9.73
C ILE A 225 5.84 10.98 -11.18
N GLN A 226 4.59 11.30 -11.46
CA GLN A 226 4.02 11.20 -12.80
C GLN A 226 4.75 12.09 -13.81
N ILE A 227 5.01 13.35 -13.48
CA ILE A 227 5.76 14.27 -14.34
C ILE A 227 7.15 13.71 -14.64
N TYR A 228 7.87 13.21 -13.62
CA TYR A 228 9.17 12.57 -13.83
C TYR A 228 9.07 11.32 -14.69
N THR A 229 8.08 10.47 -14.44
CA THR A 229 7.86 9.24 -15.20
C THR A 229 7.64 9.57 -16.69
N LEU A 230 6.76 10.52 -17.01
CA LEU A 230 6.50 10.95 -18.39
C LEU A 230 7.74 11.59 -19.04
N PHE A 231 8.47 12.39 -18.27
CA PHE A 231 9.73 12.99 -18.73
C PHE A 231 10.72 11.90 -19.14
N PHE A 232 10.98 10.92 -18.27
CA PHE A 232 11.94 9.85 -18.56
C PHE A 232 11.43 8.89 -19.64
N ALA A 233 10.13 8.56 -19.65
CA ALA A 233 9.57 7.65 -20.64
C ALA A 233 9.59 8.23 -22.08
N HIS A 234 9.47 9.55 -22.25
CA HIS A 234 9.26 10.15 -23.59
C HIS A 234 10.38 11.10 -24.03
N LEU A 235 11.07 11.76 -23.10
CA LEU A 235 12.10 12.75 -23.43
C LEU A 235 13.52 12.21 -23.28
N ALA A 236 13.76 11.28 -22.34
CA ALA A 236 15.12 10.82 -22.06
C ALA A 236 15.77 10.14 -23.27
N GLU A 237 15.02 9.40 -24.08
CA GLU A 237 15.52 8.79 -25.32
C GLU A 237 15.97 9.83 -26.34
N LYS A 238 15.26 10.97 -26.42
CA LYS A 238 15.56 12.05 -27.37
C LYS A 238 16.70 12.95 -26.92
N LEU A 239 16.83 13.17 -25.62
CA LEU A 239 17.81 14.08 -25.04
C LEU A 239 19.11 13.39 -24.62
N GLY A 240 19.10 12.07 -24.50
CA GLY A 240 20.15 11.29 -23.88
C GLY A 240 20.12 11.36 -22.34
N LEU A 241 20.63 10.30 -21.70
CA LEU A 241 20.52 10.11 -20.26
C LEU A 241 21.14 11.24 -19.45
N LEU A 242 22.34 11.71 -19.86
CA LEU A 242 23.08 12.74 -19.12
C LEU A 242 22.32 14.07 -19.08
N LEU A 243 21.82 14.53 -20.23
CA LEU A 243 21.10 15.80 -20.33
C LEU A 243 19.75 15.70 -19.59
N SER A 244 19.08 14.56 -19.66
CA SER A 244 17.84 14.31 -18.94
C SER A 244 18.04 14.38 -17.42
N LEU A 245 19.11 13.80 -16.88
CA LEU A 245 19.44 13.87 -15.48
C LEU A 245 19.79 15.30 -15.02
N LEU A 246 20.50 16.07 -15.86
CA LEU A 246 20.81 17.47 -15.57
C LEU A 246 19.56 18.35 -15.53
N ILE A 247 18.64 18.16 -16.47
CA ILE A 247 17.38 18.92 -16.52
C ILE A 247 16.49 18.53 -15.32
N ALA A 248 16.34 17.24 -15.03
CA ALA A 248 15.55 16.77 -13.90
C ALA A 248 16.13 17.24 -12.56
N GLY A 249 17.44 17.09 -12.36
CA GLY A 249 18.14 17.54 -11.16
C GLY A 249 18.11 19.06 -11.00
N GLY A 250 18.41 19.80 -12.06
CA GLY A 250 18.37 21.27 -12.06
C GLY A 250 16.94 21.81 -11.80
N GLY A 251 15.92 21.21 -12.43
CA GLY A 251 14.52 21.54 -12.19
C GLY A 251 14.10 21.30 -10.74
N THR A 252 14.52 20.18 -10.16
CA THR A 252 14.23 19.88 -8.74
C THR A 252 14.89 20.91 -7.80
N LEU A 253 16.14 21.25 -8.04
CA LEU A 253 16.85 22.27 -7.25
C LEU A 253 16.19 23.66 -7.37
N ALA A 254 15.85 24.07 -8.59
CA ALA A 254 15.17 25.33 -8.84
C ALA A 254 13.79 25.41 -8.14
N LEU A 255 12.98 24.32 -8.22
CA LEU A 255 11.71 24.21 -7.54
C LEU A 255 11.87 24.26 -6.01
N THR A 256 12.82 23.52 -5.46
CA THR A 256 13.11 23.51 -4.03
C THR A 256 13.51 24.92 -3.53
N PHE A 257 14.39 25.58 -4.26
CA PHE A 257 14.83 26.94 -3.96
C PHE A 257 13.67 27.94 -4.01
N TYR A 258 12.83 27.87 -5.05
CA TYR A 258 11.63 28.70 -5.17
C TYR A 258 10.64 28.50 -4.00
N LEU A 259 10.37 27.25 -3.63
CA LEU A 259 9.47 26.93 -2.51
C LEU A 259 10.05 27.43 -1.17
N GLU A 260 11.36 27.31 -0.98
CA GLU A 260 12.02 27.82 0.22
C GLU A 260 11.97 29.33 0.32
N GLN A 261 12.22 30.06 -0.79
CA GLN A 261 12.07 31.51 -0.83
C GLN A 261 10.65 31.96 -0.49
N ARG A 262 9.65 31.31 -1.09
CA ARG A 262 8.25 31.61 -0.82
C ARG A 262 7.86 31.37 0.64
N ARG A 263 8.43 30.32 1.27
CA ARG A 263 8.20 30.01 2.68
C ARG A 263 8.84 31.08 3.60
N ARG A 264 10.02 31.58 3.25
CA ARG A 264 10.71 32.65 4.02
C ARG A 264 10.03 34.03 3.85
N GLY A 265 9.42 34.29 2.70
CA GLY A 265 8.73 35.54 2.45
C GLY A 265 7.31 35.65 3.07
N ASN A 266 6.78 34.55 3.61
CA ASN A 266 5.49 34.48 4.29
C ASN A 266 5.61 34.46 5.85
N ILE A 267 6.83 34.65 6.39
CA ILE A 267 7.12 34.90 7.81
C ILE A 267 7.39 36.39 7.99
#